data_f55c2e179e2bfdfe4389dc09970e8e64
#
_entry.id   f55c2e179e2bfdfe4389dc09970e8e64
#
_cell.length_a   1.000
_cell.length_b   1.000
_cell.length_c   1.000
_cell.angle_alpha   90.00
_cell.angle_beta   90.00
_cell.angle_gamma   90.00
#
_symmetry.space_group_name_H-M   'P 1'
#
loop_
_entity.id
_entity.type
_entity.pdbx_description
1 polymer ?
#
loop_
_entity_poly.entity_id
_entity_poly.type
_entity_poly.pdbx_seq_one_letter_code
_entity_poly.pdbx_strand_id
1 'polypeptide(L)'
;MPRDEEMMSEALVRIFENVVLTEEKSLQAGYFSDLSIAEMHTLTAIGPYESRTMTKTAEELGITTGTLTVAIDRLVKKGYVIRQRDTKDKRVVRISLTRNGKLACRMNSKFHRVLAKHILEGYGPEDREHILKLVSEVDTYIEQQLKRYDNTEDARKTALEVAKDKKNKEKS
;
A
#
# COMPACT_ATOMS: atom_id res chain seq x y z
N MET A 1 -0.23 16.88 -25.15
CA MET A 1 -0.43 15.47 -24.75
C MET A 1 -1.57 14.92 -25.60
N PRO A 2 -1.51 13.70 -26.13
CA PRO A 2 -2.65 13.09 -26.80
C PRO A 2 -3.86 13.05 -25.86
N ARG A 3 -5.06 13.21 -26.41
CA ARG A 3 -6.32 13.29 -25.65
C ARG A 3 -6.53 12.06 -24.73
N ASP A 4 -6.13 10.91 -25.20
CA ASP A 4 -6.29 9.65 -24.46
C ASP A 4 -5.36 9.57 -23.23
N GLU A 5 -4.14 10.11 -23.33
CA GLU A 5 -3.21 10.21 -22.19
C GLU A 5 -3.71 11.19 -21.14
N GLU A 6 -4.32 12.31 -21.56
CA GLU A 6 -4.91 13.30 -20.64
C GLU A 6 -6.09 12.71 -19.88
N MET A 7 -7.01 12.06 -20.59
CA MET A 7 -8.16 11.36 -19.98
C MET A 7 -7.71 10.27 -19.00
N MET A 8 -6.71 9.49 -19.38
CA MET A 8 -6.15 8.44 -18.51
C MET A 8 -5.52 9.04 -17.25
N SER A 9 -4.71 10.09 -17.40
CA SER A 9 -4.05 10.78 -16.28
C SER A 9 -5.07 11.29 -15.27
N GLU A 10 -6.11 12.02 -15.74
CA GLU A 10 -7.18 12.50 -14.88
C GLU A 10 -7.96 11.37 -14.18
N ALA A 11 -8.24 10.28 -14.91
CA ALA A 11 -8.92 9.13 -14.35
C ALA A 11 -8.10 8.45 -13.24
N LEU A 12 -6.80 8.26 -13.46
CA LEU A 12 -5.90 7.67 -12.46
C LEU A 12 -5.84 8.51 -11.19
N VAL A 13 -5.70 9.84 -11.30
CA VAL A 13 -5.69 10.73 -10.13
C VAL A 13 -6.99 10.56 -9.32
N ARG A 14 -8.15 10.64 -9.99
CA ARG A 14 -9.45 10.45 -9.30
C ARG A 14 -9.61 9.07 -8.68
N ILE A 15 -9.15 8.02 -9.34
CA ILE A 15 -9.22 6.65 -8.81
C ILE A 15 -8.40 6.53 -7.54
N PHE A 16 -7.13 6.96 -7.54
CA PHE A 16 -6.27 6.88 -6.37
C PHE A 16 -6.83 7.66 -5.18
N GLU A 17 -7.25 8.90 -5.39
CA GLU A 17 -7.83 9.73 -4.34
C GLU A 17 -9.11 9.11 -3.76
N ASN A 18 -10.02 8.65 -4.62
CA ASN A 18 -11.29 8.06 -4.19
C ASN A 18 -11.14 6.70 -3.53
N VAL A 19 -10.19 5.86 -3.96
CA VAL A 19 -9.92 4.57 -3.32
C VAL A 19 -9.45 4.79 -1.89
N VAL A 20 -8.44 5.64 -1.67
CA VAL A 20 -7.92 5.96 -0.34
C VAL A 20 -9.01 6.57 0.55
N LEU A 21 -9.76 7.54 0.04
CA LEU A 21 -10.85 8.18 0.80
C LEU A 21 -11.97 7.19 1.16
N THR A 22 -12.32 6.28 0.25
CA THR A 22 -13.36 5.28 0.48
C THR A 22 -12.91 4.26 1.52
N GLU A 23 -11.66 3.83 1.46
CA GLU A 23 -11.05 2.92 2.43
C GLU A 23 -11.07 3.57 3.83
N GLU A 24 -10.65 4.83 3.95
CA GLU A 24 -10.67 5.58 5.21
C GLU A 24 -12.08 5.71 5.79
N LYS A 25 -13.05 6.14 4.96
CA LYS A 25 -14.45 6.27 5.39
C LYS A 25 -15.05 4.92 5.79
N SER A 26 -14.75 3.86 5.03
CA SER A 26 -15.20 2.50 5.35
C SER A 26 -14.66 2.00 6.68
N LEU A 27 -13.40 2.34 6.97
CA LEU A 27 -12.78 2.01 8.24
C LEU A 27 -13.41 2.78 9.40
N GLN A 28 -13.58 4.10 9.26
CA GLN A 28 -14.18 4.98 10.27
C GLN A 28 -15.64 4.62 10.58
N ALA A 29 -16.42 4.24 9.59
CA ALA A 29 -17.81 3.83 9.76
C ALA A 29 -17.97 2.38 10.26
N GLY A 30 -16.90 1.60 10.30
CA GLY A 30 -16.93 0.17 10.60
C GLY A 30 -16.59 -0.17 12.05
N TYR A 31 -16.49 -1.47 12.30
CA TYR A 31 -16.16 -2.05 13.61
C TYR A 31 -14.73 -1.70 14.09
N PHE A 32 -13.83 -1.31 13.19
CA PHE A 32 -12.43 -1.00 13.44
C PHE A 32 -12.15 0.50 13.32
N SER A 33 -13.10 1.35 13.71
CA SER A 33 -13.01 2.81 13.63
C SER A 33 -11.92 3.42 14.52
N ASP A 34 -11.36 2.66 15.43
CA ASP A 34 -10.19 3.02 16.24
C ASP A 34 -8.84 2.84 15.52
N LEU A 35 -8.85 2.22 14.33
CA LEU A 35 -7.66 2.08 13.49
C LEU A 35 -7.56 3.23 12.46
N SER A 36 -6.35 3.75 12.28
CA SER A 36 -6.02 4.58 11.12
C SER A 36 -5.70 3.72 9.89
N ILE A 37 -5.73 4.31 8.70
CA ILE A 37 -5.29 3.63 7.45
C ILE A 37 -3.84 3.12 7.57
N ALA A 38 -2.93 3.92 8.12
CA ALA A 38 -1.54 3.52 8.32
C ALA A 38 -1.41 2.31 9.27
N GLU A 39 -2.23 2.26 10.33
CA GLU A 39 -2.30 1.11 11.23
C GLU A 39 -2.89 -0.13 10.53
N MET A 40 -3.92 0.05 9.69
CA MET A 40 -4.48 -1.05 8.87
C MET A 40 -3.45 -1.60 7.88
N HIS A 41 -2.71 -0.73 7.19
CA HIS A 41 -1.62 -1.15 6.30
C HIS A 41 -0.52 -1.91 7.07
N THR A 42 -0.22 -1.47 8.29
CA THR A 42 0.73 -2.19 9.17
C THR A 42 0.22 -3.59 9.51
N LEU A 43 -1.07 -3.76 9.84
CA LEU A 43 -1.65 -5.08 10.07
C LEU A 43 -1.61 -5.95 8.80
N THR A 44 -1.89 -5.38 7.64
CA THR A 44 -1.83 -6.08 6.35
C THR A 44 -0.41 -6.55 6.03
N ALA A 45 0.60 -5.72 6.26
CA ALA A 45 2.01 -6.08 6.07
C ALA A 45 2.49 -7.19 7.02
N ILE A 46 1.97 -7.26 8.26
CA ILE A 46 2.25 -8.39 9.16
C ILE A 46 1.65 -9.68 8.61
N GLY A 47 0.46 -9.59 8.03
CA GLY A 47 -0.26 -10.74 7.48
C GLY A 47 -1.02 -11.56 8.54
N PRO A 48 -2.17 -12.16 8.18
CA PRO A 48 -3.08 -12.78 9.15
C PRO A 48 -2.58 -14.11 9.72
N TYR A 49 -1.61 -14.76 9.09
CA TYR A 49 -1.17 -16.11 9.48
C TYR A 49 0.33 -16.21 9.73
N GLU A 50 1.05 -15.10 9.66
CA GLU A 50 2.50 -15.07 9.78
C GLU A 50 2.97 -14.53 11.13
N SER A 51 4.21 -14.87 11.46
CA SER A 51 4.98 -14.25 12.52
C SER A 51 6.23 -13.63 11.88
N ARG A 52 6.23 -12.31 11.75
CA ARG A 52 7.27 -11.56 11.03
C ARG A 52 8.23 -10.87 11.99
N THR A 53 9.42 -10.57 11.52
CA THR A 53 10.37 -9.73 12.24
C THR A 53 10.05 -8.26 12.03
N MET A 54 10.42 -7.42 13.00
CA MET A 54 10.28 -5.96 12.89
C MET A 54 10.98 -5.41 11.63
N THR A 55 12.20 -5.90 11.35
CA THR A 55 12.99 -5.46 10.20
C THR A 55 12.28 -5.73 8.87
N LYS A 56 11.86 -6.98 8.64
CA LYS A 56 11.17 -7.34 7.38
C LYS A 56 9.85 -6.58 7.18
N THR A 57 9.12 -6.32 8.26
CA THR A 57 7.86 -5.56 8.18
C THR A 57 8.13 -4.08 7.88
N ALA A 58 9.21 -3.51 8.45
CA ALA A 58 9.59 -2.13 8.16
C ALA A 58 10.05 -1.96 6.70
N GLU A 59 10.84 -2.90 6.19
CA GLU A 59 11.28 -2.95 4.79
C GLU A 59 10.08 -3.02 3.83
N GLU A 60 9.11 -3.89 4.10
CA GLU A 60 7.90 -4.03 3.26
C GLU A 60 7.05 -2.76 3.24
N LEU A 61 7.01 -2.03 4.36
CA LEU A 61 6.28 -0.76 4.47
C LEU A 61 7.08 0.46 3.99
N GLY A 62 8.35 0.30 3.61
CA GLY A 62 9.22 1.41 3.22
C GLY A 62 9.47 2.42 4.36
N ILE A 63 9.47 1.98 5.63
CA ILE A 63 9.65 2.85 6.80
C ILE A 63 10.82 2.39 7.68
N THR A 64 11.28 3.25 8.58
CA THR A 64 12.31 2.87 9.55
C THR A 64 11.76 1.93 10.63
N THR A 65 12.62 1.08 11.19
CA THR A 65 12.26 0.22 12.32
C THR A 65 11.82 1.02 13.56
N GLY A 66 12.32 2.24 13.72
CA GLY A 66 11.90 3.17 14.77
C GLY A 66 10.45 3.60 14.58
N THR A 67 10.08 4.02 13.36
CA THR A 67 8.70 4.37 13.00
C THR A 67 7.75 3.19 13.20
N LEU A 68 8.16 2.00 12.73
CA LEU A 68 7.38 0.78 12.93
C LEU A 68 7.18 0.46 14.41
N THR A 69 8.22 0.64 15.25
CA THR A 69 8.13 0.37 16.68
C THR A 69 6.99 1.17 17.33
N VAL A 70 6.88 2.46 17.02
CA VAL A 70 5.79 3.32 17.52
C VAL A 70 4.41 2.83 17.05
N ALA A 71 4.29 2.44 15.77
CA ALA A 71 3.03 1.91 15.23
C ALA A 71 2.64 0.59 15.92
N ILE A 72 3.60 -0.34 16.08
CA ILE A 72 3.38 -1.62 16.75
C ILE A 72 3.01 -1.44 18.22
N ASP A 73 3.63 -0.51 18.94
CA ASP A 73 3.29 -0.24 20.34
C ASP A 73 1.83 0.24 20.49
N ARG A 74 1.35 1.07 19.57
CA ARG A 74 -0.06 1.47 19.51
C ARG A 74 -0.98 0.29 19.22
N LEU A 75 -0.64 -0.53 18.23
CA LEU A 75 -1.43 -1.70 17.84
C LEU A 75 -1.46 -2.79 18.92
N VAL A 76 -0.38 -2.96 19.69
CA VAL A 76 -0.35 -3.84 20.87
C VAL A 76 -1.29 -3.31 21.94
N LYS A 77 -1.25 -1.98 22.26
CA LYS A 77 -2.17 -1.36 23.22
C LYS A 77 -3.63 -1.47 22.81
N LYS A 78 -3.93 -1.37 21.52
CA LYS A 78 -5.27 -1.57 20.95
C LYS A 78 -5.70 -3.05 20.86
N GLY A 79 -4.79 -3.99 21.14
CA GLY A 79 -5.09 -5.43 21.13
C GLY A 79 -5.13 -6.09 19.76
N TYR A 80 -4.50 -5.50 18.74
CA TYR A 80 -4.45 -6.04 17.37
C TYR A 80 -3.18 -6.84 17.08
N VAL A 81 -2.08 -6.55 17.76
CA VAL A 81 -0.77 -7.17 17.54
C VAL A 81 -0.24 -7.79 18.83
N ILE A 82 0.43 -8.92 18.70
CA ILE A 82 1.23 -9.57 19.75
C ILE A 82 2.70 -9.39 19.38
N ARG A 83 3.49 -8.96 20.37
CA ARG A 83 4.94 -8.88 20.25
C ARG A 83 5.58 -9.96 21.13
N GLN A 84 6.47 -10.75 20.56
CA GLN A 84 7.17 -11.82 21.25
C GLN A 84 8.65 -11.83 20.87
N ARG A 85 9.53 -12.25 21.79
CA ARG A 85 10.91 -12.54 21.44
C ARG A 85 10.99 -13.90 20.74
N ASP A 86 11.84 -13.98 19.72
CA ASP A 86 12.08 -15.22 19.03
C ASP A 86 12.64 -16.29 19.99
N THR A 87 12.23 -17.52 19.80
CA THR A 87 12.63 -18.63 20.68
C THR A 87 14.08 -19.06 20.44
N LYS A 88 14.60 -18.88 19.22
CA LYS A 88 15.95 -19.28 18.82
C LYS A 88 16.97 -18.15 19.05
N ASP A 89 16.59 -16.91 18.73
CA ASP A 89 17.41 -15.72 18.98
C ASP A 89 16.62 -14.66 19.72
N LYS A 90 16.85 -14.54 21.01
CA LYS A 90 16.17 -13.58 21.89
C LYS A 90 16.40 -12.10 21.54
N ARG A 91 17.38 -11.81 20.65
CA ARG A 91 17.60 -10.45 20.11
C ARG A 91 16.55 -10.07 19.06
N VAL A 92 15.96 -11.09 18.42
CA VAL A 92 14.94 -10.90 17.38
C VAL A 92 13.57 -10.73 18.02
N VAL A 93 12.88 -9.67 17.66
CA VAL A 93 11.48 -9.43 18.02
C VAL A 93 10.58 -9.83 16.87
N ARG A 94 9.61 -10.69 17.15
CA ARG A 94 8.57 -11.11 16.22
C ARG A 94 7.25 -10.45 16.58
N ILE A 95 6.49 -10.14 15.55
CA ILE A 95 5.15 -9.60 15.64
C ILE A 95 4.19 -10.52 14.88
N SER A 96 3.01 -10.69 15.44
CA SER A 96 1.92 -11.47 14.83
C SER A 96 0.57 -10.84 15.19
N LEU A 97 -0.46 -11.16 14.40
CA LEU A 97 -1.80 -10.62 14.65
C LEU A 97 -2.56 -11.41 15.71
N THR A 98 -3.27 -10.69 16.59
CA THR A 98 -4.30 -11.27 17.45
C THR A 98 -5.51 -11.72 16.61
N ARG A 99 -6.52 -12.32 17.25
CA ARG A 99 -7.80 -12.62 16.60
C ARG A 99 -8.44 -11.38 15.99
N ASN A 100 -8.41 -10.25 16.70
CA ASN A 100 -8.96 -8.97 16.23
C ASN A 100 -8.13 -8.40 15.06
N GLY A 101 -6.80 -8.46 15.13
CA GLY A 101 -5.92 -8.06 14.03
C GLY A 101 -6.17 -8.89 12.76
N LYS A 102 -6.34 -10.20 12.89
CA LYS A 102 -6.69 -11.09 11.77
C LYS A 102 -8.06 -10.75 11.18
N LEU A 103 -9.02 -10.39 12.01
CA LEU A 103 -10.34 -10.00 11.56
C LEU A 103 -10.30 -8.68 10.80
N ALA A 104 -9.59 -7.67 11.32
CA ALA A 104 -9.37 -6.39 10.66
C ALA A 104 -8.73 -6.58 9.27
N CYS A 105 -7.65 -7.37 9.18
CA CYS A 105 -6.99 -7.71 7.93
C CYS A 105 -7.95 -8.35 6.90
N ARG A 106 -8.79 -9.31 7.34
CA ARG A 106 -9.77 -9.95 6.46
C ARG A 106 -10.85 -8.99 5.96
N MET A 107 -11.29 -8.07 6.81
CA MET A 107 -12.27 -7.04 6.42
C MET A 107 -11.67 -6.08 5.39
N ASN A 108 -10.43 -5.64 5.58
CA ASN A 108 -9.72 -4.83 4.59
C ASN A 108 -9.56 -5.56 3.25
N SER A 109 -9.12 -6.83 3.28
CA SER A 109 -9.03 -7.67 2.07
C SER A 109 -10.38 -7.88 1.38
N LYS A 110 -11.49 -7.84 2.11
CA LYS A 110 -12.83 -7.91 1.52
C LYS A 110 -13.15 -6.67 0.68
N PHE A 111 -12.79 -5.48 1.17
CA PHE A 111 -12.95 -4.23 0.42
C PHE A 111 -12.26 -4.32 -0.95
N HIS A 112 -10.99 -4.66 -0.99
CA HIS A 112 -10.23 -4.78 -2.23
C HIS A 112 -10.78 -5.88 -3.17
N ARG A 113 -11.25 -7.01 -2.62
CA ARG A 113 -11.88 -8.07 -3.41
C ARG A 113 -13.18 -7.64 -4.05
N VAL A 114 -14.01 -6.85 -3.34
CA VAL A 114 -15.26 -6.32 -3.89
C VAL A 114 -14.96 -5.36 -5.03
N LEU A 115 -13.97 -4.47 -4.87
CA LEU A 115 -13.52 -3.57 -5.93
C LEU A 115 -13.01 -4.35 -7.15
N ALA A 116 -12.13 -5.33 -6.94
CA ALA A 116 -11.61 -6.17 -8.03
C ALA A 116 -12.73 -6.95 -8.75
N LYS A 117 -13.70 -7.48 -7.99
CA LYS A 117 -14.88 -8.14 -8.58
C LYS A 117 -15.66 -7.17 -9.47
N HIS A 118 -15.92 -5.96 -8.98
CA HIS A 118 -16.68 -4.95 -9.73
C HIS A 118 -15.96 -4.52 -11.02
N ILE A 119 -14.64 -4.37 -10.98
CA ILE A 119 -13.85 -4.06 -12.17
C ILE A 119 -13.97 -5.16 -13.23
N LEU A 120 -14.01 -6.42 -12.82
CA LEU A 120 -14.04 -7.56 -13.73
C LEU A 120 -15.48 -8.01 -14.11
N GLU A 121 -16.49 -7.45 -13.44
CA GLU A 121 -17.89 -7.81 -13.68
C GLU A 121 -18.33 -7.33 -15.08
N GLY A 122 -18.93 -8.22 -15.84
CA GLY A 122 -19.38 -7.91 -17.20
C GLY A 122 -18.36 -8.16 -18.31
N TYR A 123 -17.11 -8.46 -17.99
CA TYR A 123 -16.07 -8.78 -18.97
C TYR A 123 -15.94 -10.30 -19.20
N GLY A 124 -15.75 -10.69 -20.46
CA GLY A 124 -15.43 -12.07 -20.87
C GLY A 124 -14.00 -12.48 -20.49
N PRO A 125 -13.66 -13.78 -20.64
CA PRO A 125 -12.32 -14.28 -20.28
C PRO A 125 -11.16 -13.55 -20.97
N GLU A 126 -11.29 -13.26 -22.24
CA GLU A 126 -10.27 -12.55 -23.05
C GLU A 126 -10.04 -11.12 -22.55
N ASP A 127 -11.11 -10.37 -22.33
CA ASP A 127 -11.02 -9.00 -21.81
C ASP A 127 -10.43 -8.96 -20.40
N ARG A 128 -10.78 -9.95 -19.55
CA ARG A 128 -10.19 -10.07 -18.22
C ARG A 128 -8.70 -10.30 -18.25
N GLU A 129 -8.22 -11.11 -19.18
CA GLU A 129 -6.78 -11.33 -19.37
C GLU A 129 -6.07 -10.03 -19.74
N HIS A 130 -6.63 -9.24 -20.67
CA HIS A 130 -6.09 -7.93 -21.03
C HIS A 130 -6.10 -6.94 -19.84
N ILE A 131 -7.19 -6.89 -19.07
CA ILE A 131 -7.29 -6.03 -17.89
C ILE A 131 -6.23 -6.43 -16.85
N LEU A 132 -6.09 -7.71 -16.56
CA LEU A 132 -5.10 -8.20 -15.58
C LEU A 132 -3.67 -7.90 -16.03
N LYS A 133 -3.39 -8.06 -17.34
CA LYS A 133 -2.10 -7.71 -17.93
C LYS A 133 -1.80 -6.22 -17.78
N LEU A 134 -2.75 -5.35 -18.13
CA LEU A 134 -2.61 -3.90 -17.97
C LEU A 134 -2.34 -3.51 -16.51
N VAL A 135 -3.09 -4.05 -15.55
CA VAL A 135 -2.90 -3.78 -14.12
C VAL A 135 -1.51 -4.23 -13.67
N SER A 136 -1.05 -5.40 -14.12
CA SER A 136 0.30 -5.90 -13.80
C SER A 136 1.42 -5.03 -14.39
N GLU A 137 1.23 -4.49 -15.59
CA GLU A 137 2.19 -3.58 -16.23
C GLU A 137 2.27 -2.25 -15.47
N VAL A 138 1.13 -1.70 -15.04
CA VAL A 138 1.06 -0.50 -14.20
C VAL A 138 1.76 -0.72 -12.85
N ASP A 139 1.47 -1.83 -12.19
CA ASP A 139 2.09 -2.21 -10.91
C ASP A 139 3.62 -2.29 -11.04
N THR A 140 4.10 -3.02 -12.06
CA THR A 140 5.53 -3.15 -12.35
C THR A 140 6.19 -1.79 -12.59
N TYR A 141 5.53 -0.90 -13.34
CA TYR A 141 6.03 0.45 -13.60
C TYR A 141 6.14 1.27 -12.32
N ILE A 142 5.11 1.25 -11.47
CA ILE A 142 5.11 1.97 -10.18
C ILE A 142 6.19 1.44 -9.24
N GLU A 143 6.35 0.12 -9.13
CA GLU A 143 7.45 -0.48 -8.35
C GLU A 143 8.84 -0.02 -8.82
N GLN A 144 9.04 0.08 -10.13
CA GLN A 144 10.29 0.58 -10.68
C GLN A 144 10.52 2.06 -10.34
N GLN A 145 9.47 2.89 -10.36
CA GLN A 145 9.59 4.28 -9.95
C GLN A 145 9.92 4.40 -8.45
N LEU A 146 9.27 3.62 -7.58
CA LEU A 146 9.57 3.60 -6.15
C LEU A 146 11.05 3.26 -5.90
N LYS A 147 11.59 2.22 -6.55
CA LYS A 147 13.01 1.84 -6.44
C LYS A 147 13.97 2.94 -6.90
N ARG A 148 13.59 3.77 -7.88
CA ARG A 148 14.38 4.93 -8.31
C ARG A 148 14.43 6.01 -7.24
N TYR A 149 13.34 6.27 -6.53
CA TYR A 149 13.28 7.26 -5.46
C TYR A 149 13.99 6.81 -4.18
N ASP A 150 14.09 5.51 -3.93
CA ASP A 150 14.86 4.95 -2.82
C ASP A 150 16.38 5.13 -3.02
N ASN A 151 16.82 5.25 -4.28
CA ASN A 151 18.22 5.59 -4.61
C ASN A 151 18.36 7.12 -4.72
N THR A 152 19.00 7.75 -3.73
CA THR A 152 19.10 9.23 -3.60
C THR A 152 19.76 9.91 -4.81
N GLU A 153 20.64 9.23 -5.55
CA GLU A 153 21.26 9.75 -6.79
C GLU A 153 20.29 9.77 -7.97
N ASP A 154 19.49 8.73 -8.13
CA ASP A 154 18.49 8.65 -9.20
C ASP A 154 17.30 9.57 -8.93
N ALA A 155 16.90 9.75 -7.67
CA ALA A 155 15.88 10.72 -7.28
C ALA A 155 16.27 12.17 -7.66
N ARG A 156 17.56 12.55 -7.49
CA ARG A 156 18.07 13.86 -7.90
C ARG A 156 18.10 14.04 -9.42
N LYS A 157 18.45 13.01 -10.18
CA LYS A 157 18.41 13.06 -11.65
C LYS A 157 16.98 13.23 -12.17
N THR A 158 16.03 12.45 -11.65
CA THR A 158 14.61 12.53 -12.02
C THR A 158 14.02 13.90 -11.69
N ALA A 159 14.33 14.49 -10.53
CA ALA A 159 13.89 15.83 -10.17
C ALA A 159 14.45 16.91 -11.12
N LEU A 160 15.70 16.76 -11.57
CA LEU A 160 16.33 17.65 -12.55
C LEU A 160 15.71 17.53 -13.96
N GLU A 161 15.31 16.34 -14.38
CA GLU A 161 14.64 16.10 -15.66
C GLU A 161 13.24 16.73 -15.66
N VAL A 162 12.45 16.51 -14.63
CA VAL A 162 11.12 17.13 -14.46
C VAL A 162 11.20 18.66 -14.43
N ALA A 163 12.23 19.22 -13.79
CA ALA A 163 12.47 20.66 -13.76
C ALA A 163 12.87 21.23 -15.13
N LYS A 164 13.57 20.47 -15.96
CA LYS A 164 13.93 20.85 -17.34
C LYS A 164 12.73 20.84 -18.27
N ASP A 165 11.85 19.85 -18.15
CA ASP A 165 10.63 19.74 -18.97
C ASP A 165 9.64 20.86 -18.68
N LYS A 166 9.51 21.31 -17.43
CA LYS A 166 8.73 22.51 -17.08
C LYS A 166 9.28 23.77 -17.76
N LYS A 167 10.61 23.99 -17.72
CA LYS A 167 11.23 25.16 -18.35
C LYS A 167 11.08 25.17 -19.88
N ASN A 168 11.04 24.02 -20.52
CA ASN A 168 10.85 23.91 -21.96
C ASN A 168 9.40 24.18 -22.39
N LYS A 169 8.41 23.80 -21.56
CA LYS A 169 6.98 24.08 -21.80
C LYS A 169 6.59 25.54 -21.56
N GLU A 170 7.33 26.28 -20.72
CA GLU A 170 7.10 27.71 -20.48
C GLU A 170 7.73 28.60 -21.56
N LYS A 171 8.55 28.03 -22.47
CA LYS A 171 9.23 28.74 -23.57
C LYS A 171 8.64 28.47 -24.96
N SER A 172 7.61 27.61 -25.07
CA SER A 172 6.86 27.32 -26.29
C SER A 172 5.46 27.93 -26.23
#